data_0c874174bb66cd22d81508043ebd3fef
#
_entry.id   0c874174bb66cd22d81508043ebd3fef
#
_cell.length_a   1.000
_cell.length_b   1.000
_cell.length_c   1.000
_cell.angle_alpha   90.00
_cell.angle_beta   90.00
_cell.angle_gamma   90.00
#
_symmetry.space_group_name_H-M   'P 1'
#
loop_
_entity.id
_entity.type
_entity.pdbx_description
1 polymer ?
#
loop_
_entity_poly.entity_id
_entity_poly.type
_entity_poly.pdbx_seq_one_letter_code
_entity_poly.pdbx_strand_id
1 'polypeptide(L)'
;NAATTLRALNTLWSLNLDQPALLALAKPLGADVPVFTLGQSAWAEGIGEDLSPLALPPRWYAVIIPACGVQTAKIFGHPELTRNTAPITVAAFFSGAGCNDLQPVAMALYPEIRKAWQWLEARSPSASMTGSGACLFAAFDTEAEARSLVASAPAGVTAVAVQGLNR
;
A
#
# COMPACT_ATOMS: atom_id res chain seq x y z
N ASN A 1 4.40 -0.52 -13.66
CA ASN A 1 4.90 -0.57 -15.05
C ASN A 1 6.13 -1.48 -15.19
N ALA A 2 7.24 -1.29 -14.40
CA ALA A 2 8.47 -2.08 -14.54
C ALA A 2 8.24 -3.61 -14.45
N ALA A 3 7.52 -4.07 -13.44
CA ALA A 3 7.17 -5.49 -13.29
C ALA A 3 6.38 -6.04 -14.48
N THR A 4 5.40 -5.27 -14.97
CA THR A 4 4.63 -5.65 -16.17
C THR A 4 5.53 -5.77 -17.39
N THR A 5 6.46 -4.82 -17.57
CA THR A 5 7.45 -4.85 -18.66
C THR A 5 8.34 -6.08 -18.58
N LEU A 6 8.90 -6.39 -17.39
CA LEU A 6 9.72 -7.59 -17.20
C LEU A 6 8.97 -8.88 -17.59
N ARG A 7 7.74 -9.04 -17.10
CA ARG A 7 6.91 -10.21 -17.39
C ARG A 7 6.56 -10.29 -18.89
N ALA A 8 6.19 -9.14 -19.48
CA ALA A 8 5.86 -9.06 -20.90
C ALA A 8 7.05 -9.41 -21.79
N LEU A 9 8.23 -8.88 -21.50
CA LEU A 9 9.46 -9.18 -22.27
C LEU A 9 9.89 -10.64 -22.11
N ASN A 10 9.76 -11.23 -20.91
CA ASN A 10 10.00 -12.65 -20.71
C ASN A 10 9.14 -13.52 -21.62
N THR A 11 7.85 -13.17 -21.76
CA THR A 11 6.93 -13.87 -22.64
C THR A 11 7.21 -13.57 -24.12
N LEU A 12 7.34 -12.31 -24.50
CA LEU A 12 7.50 -11.87 -25.89
C LEU A 12 8.77 -12.43 -26.54
N TRP A 13 9.85 -12.48 -25.79
CA TRP A 13 11.14 -12.97 -26.25
C TRP A 13 11.38 -14.45 -25.96
N SER A 14 10.38 -15.14 -25.38
CA SER A 14 10.45 -16.57 -25.03
C SER A 14 11.68 -16.92 -24.20
N LEU A 15 12.04 -16.02 -23.24
CA LEU A 15 13.26 -16.19 -22.44
C LEU A 15 13.13 -17.33 -21.44
N ASN A 16 11.90 -17.70 -21.06
CA ASN A 16 11.57 -18.76 -20.11
C ASN A 16 12.26 -18.59 -18.74
N LEU A 17 12.47 -17.33 -18.31
CA LEU A 17 12.99 -17.06 -16.99
C LEU A 17 11.99 -17.50 -15.93
N ASP A 18 12.47 -18.20 -14.94
CA ASP A 18 11.66 -18.59 -13.77
C ASP A 18 11.40 -17.40 -12.82
N GLN A 19 10.55 -17.64 -11.82
CA GLN A 19 10.17 -16.60 -10.85
C GLN A 19 11.39 -16.03 -10.09
N PRO A 20 12.34 -16.84 -9.57
CA PRO A 20 13.53 -16.33 -8.93
C PRO A 20 14.37 -15.41 -9.82
N ALA A 21 14.58 -15.77 -11.09
CA ALA A 21 15.32 -14.94 -12.04
C ALA A 21 14.62 -13.61 -12.32
N LEU A 22 13.29 -13.62 -12.48
CA LEU A 22 12.50 -12.40 -12.65
C LEU A 22 12.57 -11.49 -11.42
N LEU A 23 12.51 -12.06 -10.21
CA LEU A 23 12.64 -11.29 -8.96
C LEU A 23 14.04 -10.69 -8.82
N ALA A 24 15.10 -11.42 -9.20
CA ALA A 24 16.46 -10.88 -9.21
C ALA A 24 16.61 -9.67 -10.15
N LEU A 25 15.95 -9.71 -11.32
CA LEU A 25 15.91 -8.56 -12.25
C LEU A 25 15.02 -7.41 -11.75
N ALA A 26 14.00 -7.71 -10.97
CA ALA A 26 13.09 -6.72 -10.42
C ALA A 26 13.73 -5.87 -9.31
N LYS A 27 14.55 -6.50 -8.47
CA LYS A 27 15.17 -5.91 -7.28
C LYS A 27 15.90 -4.56 -7.53
N PRO A 28 16.79 -4.43 -8.53
CA PRO A 28 17.48 -3.18 -8.80
C PRO A 28 16.59 -2.09 -9.42
N LEU A 29 15.37 -2.40 -9.85
CA LEU A 29 14.46 -1.46 -10.49
C LEU A 29 13.62 -0.65 -9.50
N GLY A 30 13.54 -1.09 -8.24
CA GLY A 30 12.85 -0.39 -7.16
C GLY A 30 12.26 -1.34 -6.13
N ALA A 31 12.07 -0.84 -4.91
CA ALA A 31 11.61 -1.64 -3.76
C ALA A 31 10.25 -2.33 -4.00
N ASP A 32 9.32 -1.69 -4.69
CA ASP A 32 7.98 -2.24 -4.96
C ASP A 32 7.94 -3.15 -6.20
N VAL A 33 8.99 -3.18 -7.04
CA VAL A 33 8.97 -3.95 -8.29
C VAL A 33 8.92 -5.47 -8.04
N PRO A 34 9.62 -6.04 -7.04
CA PRO A 34 9.56 -7.46 -6.74
C PRO A 34 8.15 -7.97 -6.44
N VAL A 35 7.37 -7.29 -5.58
CA VAL A 35 6.01 -7.77 -5.23
C VAL A 35 5.07 -7.76 -6.43
N PHE A 36 5.18 -6.76 -7.31
CA PHE A 36 4.40 -6.74 -8.55
C PHE A 36 4.89 -7.77 -9.58
N THR A 37 6.17 -8.13 -9.54
CA THR A 37 6.74 -9.20 -10.37
C THR A 37 6.31 -10.57 -9.87
N LEU A 38 6.24 -10.75 -8.54
CA LEU A 38 5.67 -11.94 -7.90
C LEU A 38 4.19 -12.13 -8.30
N GLY A 39 3.42 -11.04 -8.32
CA GLY A 39 2.04 -11.01 -8.81
C GLY A 39 1.01 -11.58 -7.84
N GLN A 40 1.35 -11.70 -6.58
CA GLN A 40 0.45 -12.12 -5.49
C GLN A 40 0.78 -11.34 -4.21
N SER A 41 -0.14 -11.36 -3.25
CA SER A 41 0.09 -10.75 -1.94
C SER A 41 1.24 -11.45 -1.23
N ALA A 42 2.10 -10.67 -0.58
CA ALA A 42 3.25 -11.18 0.12
C ALA A 42 3.55 -10.37 1.39
N TRP A 43 4.12 -11.04 2.37
CA TRP A 43 4.84 -10.41 3.45
C TRP A 43 6.21 -9.99 2.94
N ALA A 44 6.54 -8.71 3.09
CA ALA A 44 7.78 -8.15 2.58
C ALA A 44 8.69 -7.73 3.75
N GLU A 45 9.93 -8.13 3.70
CA GLU A 45 10.97 -7.77 4.67
C GLU A 45 12.15 -7.08 3.96
N GLY A 46 13.12 -6.61 4.75
CA GLY A 46 14.21 -5.79 4.20
C GLY A 46 13.72 -4.42 3.73
N ILE A 47 14.06 -4.04 2.51
CA ILE A 47 13.54 -2.86 1.83
C ILE A 47 12.32 -3.17 0.94
N GLY A 48 11.74 -4.37 1.05
CA GLY A 48 10.61 -4.87 0.26
C GLY A 48 10.98 -5.96 -0.75
N GLU A 49 12.21 -6.46 -0.70
CA GLU A 49 12.72 -7.45 -1.65
C GLU A 49 12.66 -8.89 -1.16
N ASP A 50 12.59 -9.11 0.15
CA ASP A 50 12.44 -10.46 0.71
C ASP A 50 10.96 -10.76 0.89
N LEU A 51 10.42 -11.58 0.00
CA LEU A 51 9.00 -11.79 -0.17
C LEU A 51 8.59 -13.21 0.22
N SER A 52 7.70 -13.30 1.19
CA SER A 52 7.01 -14.54 1.54
C SER A 52 5.54 -14.44 1.11
N PRO A 53 5.07 -15.27 0.16
CA PRO A 53 3.67 -15.26 -0.28
C PRO A 53 2.71 -15.37 0.90
N LEU A 54 1.66 -14.54 0.90
CA LEU A 54 0.69 -14.46 2.00
C LEU A 54 -0.73 -14.47 1.44
N ALA A 55 -1.51 -15.48 1.82
CA ALA A 55 -2.93 -15.53 1.50
C ALA A 55 -3.70 -14.55 2.40
N LEU A 56 -4.25 -13.50 1.82
CA LEU A 56 -5.11 -12.55 2.51
C LEU A 56 -6.58 -12.93 2.32
N PRO A 57 -7.44 -12.73 3.33
CA PRO A 57 -8.88 -12.91 3.15
C PRO A 57 -9.40 -11.89 2.11
N PRO A 58 -10.41 -12.26 1.30
CA PRO A 58 -11.07 -11.31 0.42
C PRO A 58 -11.63 -10.13 1.23
N ARG A 59 -11.32 -8.91 0.81
CA ARG A 59 -11.79 -7.69 1.46
C ARG A 59 -12.24 -6.67 0.43
N TRP A 60 -13.13 -5.80 0.84
CA TRP A 60 -13.46 -4.57 0.14
C TRP A 60 -12.73 -3.39 0.78
N TYR A 61 -12.36 -2.43 -0.02
CA TYR A 61 -11.64 -1.26 0.44
C TYR A 61 -12.35 0.01 -0.03
N ALA A 62 -12.52 0.97 0.88
CA ALA A 62 -12.76 2.34 0.52
C ALA A 62 -11.42 3.05 0.42
N VAL A 63 -11.05 3.52 -0.77
CA VAL A 63 -9.82 4.24 -1.04
C VAL A 63 -10.13 5.72 -1.17
N ILE A 64 -9.45 6.54 -0.37
CA ILE A 64 -9.59 7.98 -0.30
C ILE A 64 -8.35 8.62 -0.93
N ILE A 65 -8.56 9.49 -1.89
CA ILE A 65 -7.49 10.11 -2.68
C ILE A 65 -7.51 11.61 -2.43
N PRO A 66 -6.71 12.12 -1.48
CA PRO A 66 -6.56 13.56 -1.26
C PRO A 66 -6.02 14.27 -2.50
N ALA A 67 -6.49 15.49 -2.76
CA ALA A 67 -6.08 16.28 -3.92
C ALA A 67 -4.70 16.95 -3.71
N CYS A 68 -3.69 16.16 -3.33
CA CYS A 68 -2.33 16.65 -3.17
C CYS A 68 -1.31 15.63 -3.71
N GLY A 69 -0.19 16.13 -4.22
CA GLY A 69 0.96 15.32 -4.61
C GLY A 69 1.98 15.23 -3.48
N VAL A 70 2.42 14.03 -3.13
CA VAL A 70 3.44 13.80 -2.10
C VAL A 70 4.82 13.67 -2.72
N GLN A 71 5.77 14.41 -2.18
CA GLN A 71 7.18 14.23 -2.52
C GLN A 71 7.79 13.18 -1.58
N THR A 72 7.83 11.93 -2.01
CA THR A 72 8.32 10.79 -1.22
C THR A 72 9.71 11.05 -0.62
N ALA A 73 10.62 11.69 -1.36
CA ALA A 73 11.95 12.03 -0.85
C ALA A 73 11.91 12.98 0.36
N LYS A 74 10.94 13.90 0.42
CA LYS A 74 10.78 14.79 1.59
C LYS A 74 10.30 14.03 2.81
N ILE A 75 9.44 13.03 2.62
CA ILE A 75 8.98 12.17 3.73
C ILE A 75 10.15 11.37 4.27
N PHE A 76 10.89 10.67 3.41
CA PHE A 76 12.04 9.86 3.82
C PHE A 76 13.20 10.69 4.39
N GLY A 77 13.41 11.92 3.92
CA GLY A 77 14.43 12.84 4.43
C GLY A 77 14.04 13.59 5.69
N HIS A 78 12.81 13.42 6.19
CA HIS A 78 12.33 14.23 7.32
C HIS A 78 13.04 13.85 8.63
N PRO A 79 13.50 14.83 9.43
CA PRO A 79 14.23 14.55 10.68
C PRO A 79 13.40 13.81 11.72
N GLU A 80 12.10 14.04 11.76
CA GLU A 80 11.17 13.40 12.70
C GLU A 80 10.65 12.03 12.24
N LEU A 81 11.14 11.51 11.12
CA LEU A 81 10.74 10.18 10.66
C LEU A 81 11.28 9.11 11.61
N THR A 82 10.36 8.31 12.17
CA THR A 82 10.71 7.12 12.95
C THR A 82 11.37 6.08 12.03
N ARG A 83 12.56 5.57 12.41
CA ARG A 83 13.34 4.62 11.58
C ARG A 83 13.71 3.35 12.32
N ASN A 84 13.29 3.21 13.56
CA ASN A 84 13.67 2.12 14.45
C ASN A 84 12.46 1.40 15.07
N THR A 85 11.31 1.47 14.40
CA THR A 85 10.13 0.69 14.78
C THR A 85 10.46 -0.79 14.74
N ALA A 86 10.18 -1.49 15.82
CA ALA A 86 10.47 -2.91 15.92
C ALA A 86 9.68 -3.71 14.88
N PRO A 87 10.29 -4.70 14.21
CA PRO A 87 9.57 -5.60 13.32
C PRO A 87 8.42 -6.30 14.04
N ILE A 88 7.33 -6.51 13.32
CA ILE A 88 6.19 -7.28 13.81
C ILE A 88 6.11 -8.62 13.08
N THR A 89 5.41 -9.58 13.66
CA THR A 89 5.14 -10.87 13.01
C THR A 89 3.86 -10.81 12.16
N VAL A 90 3.72 -11.73 11.20
CA VAL A 90 2.49 -11.90 10.42
C VAL A 90 1.27 -12.11 11.33
N ALA A 91 1.42 -12.88 12.42
CA ALA A 91 0.34 -13.11 13.39
C ALA A 91 -0.07 -11.81 14.12
N ALA A 92 0.90 -10.99 14.52
CA ALA A 92 0.64 -9.69 15.12
C ALA A 92 -0.05 -8.74 14.14
N PHE A 93 0.37 -8.73 12.87
CA PHE A 93 -0.29 -7.97 11.80
C PHE A 93 -1.78 -8.35 11.66
N PHE A 94 -2.11 -9.64 11.61
CA PHE A 94 -3.50 -10.09 11.54
C PHE A 94 -4.31 -9.78 12.81
N SER A 95 -3.64 -9.57 13.94
CA SER A 95 -4.26 -9.10 15.18
C SER A 95 -4.41 -7.57 15.25
N GLY A 96 -4.10 -6.86 14.17
CA GLY A 96 -4.22 -5.40 14.07
C GLY A 96 -2.99 -4.62 14.53
N ALA A 97 -1.87 -5.30 14.80
CA ALA A 97 -0.59 -4.61 15.04
C ALA A 97 -0.02 -4.05 13.74
N GLY A 98 0.81 -3.05 13.88
CA GLY A 98 1.50 -2.38 12.78
C GLY A 98 1.09 -0.92 12.65
N CYS A 99 2.01 -0.15 12.11
CA CYS A 99 1.81 1.27 11.84
C CYS A 99 2.55 1.63 10.54
N ASN A 100 2.20 2.78 10.00
CA ASN A 100 2.95 3.36 8.90
C ASN A 100 3.77 4.54 9.46
N ASP A 101 5.06 4.35 9.65
CA ASP A 101 5.96 5.37 10.21
C ASP A 101 6.05 6.64 9.34
N LEU A 102 5.70 6.54 8.06
CA LEU A 102 5.66 7.68 7.15
C LEU A 102 4.41 8.56 7.37
N GLN A 103 3.34 7.99 7.94
CA GLN A 103 2.05 8.68 8.09
C GLN A 103 2.11 9.93 8.96
N PRO A 104 2.73 9.95 10.16
CA PRO A 104 2.84 11.18 10.97
C PRO A 104 3.51 12.32 10.21
N VAL A 105 4.59 12.01 9.51
CA VAL A 105 5.34 12.99 8.70
C VAL A 105 4.50 13.48 7.50
N ALA A 106 3.81 12.57 6.81
CA ALA A 106 2.93 12.94 5.71
C ALA A 106 1.82 13.87 6.17
N MET A 107 1.18 13.59 7.31
CA MET A 107 0.14 14.44 7.88
C MET A 107 0.68 15.78 8.40
N ALA A 108 1.93 15.85 8.85
CA ALA A 108 2.57 17.09 9.25
C ALA A 108 2.82 18.02 8.05
N LEU A 109 3.30 17.46 6.94
CA LEU A 109 3.68 18.21 5.73
C LEU A 109 2.49 18.53 4.82
N TYR A 110 1.43 17.70 4.82
CA TYR A 110 0.31 17.80 3.89
C TYR A 110 -1.04 17.88 4.65
N PRO A 111 -1.58 19.09 4.86
CA PRO A 111 -2.85 19.29 5.57
C PRO A 111 -4.05 18.55 4.94
N GLU A 112 -4.01 18.32 3.62
CA GLU A 112 -5.04 17.58 2.89
C GLU A 112 -5.08 16.11 3.35
N ILE A 113 -3.92 15.48 3.54
CA ILE A 113 -3.81 14.12 4.07
C ILE A 113 -4.35 14.07 5.50
N ARG A 114 -3.95 15.05 6.34
CA ARG A 114 -4.41 15.13 7.73
C ARG A 114 -5.93 15.22 7.83
N LYS A 115 -6.56 16.09 7.03
CA LYS A 115 -8.02 16.26 7.02
C LYS A 115 -8.72 14.97 6.58
N ALA A 116 -8.23 14.36 5.51
CA ALA A 116 -8.79 13.11 5.01
C ALA A 116 -8.59 11.96 6.02
N TRP A 117 -7.45 11.90 6.70
CA TRP A 117 -7.18 10.93 7.76
C TRP A 117 -8.17 11.09 8.92
N GLN A 118 -8.31 12.29 9.49
CA GLN A 118 -9.23 12.57 10.60
C GLN A 118 -10.67 12.18 10.25
N TRP A 119 -11.08 12.44 9.01
CA TRP A 119 -12.40 12.04 8.54
C TRP A 119 -12.55 10.52 8.46
N LEU A 120 -11.53 9.81 7.95
CA LEU A 120 -11.56 8.36 7.77
C LEU A 120 -11.44 7.62 9.10
N GLU A 121 -10.51 8.01 9.97
CA GLU A 121 -10.25 7.42 11.29
C GLU A 121 -11.50 7.50 12.19
N ALA A 122 -12.24 8.60 12.14
CA ALA A 122 -13.49 8.76 12.90
C ALA A 122 -14.61 7.80 12.44
N ARG A 123 -14.44 7.10 11.29
CA ARG A 123 -15.47 6.25 10.67
C ARG A 123 -15.06 4.80 10.53
N SER A 124 -13.78 4.51 10.60
CA SER A 124 -13.29 3.15 10.46
C SER A 124 -12.03 2.92 11.31
N PRO A 125 -12.03 1.92 12.19
CA PRO A 125 -10.85 1.54 12.97
C PRO A 125 -9.76 0.91 12.11
N SER A 126 -10.07 0.50 10.87
CA SER A 126 -9.12 -0.07 9.91
C SER A 126 -8.48 0.99 9.00
N ALA A 127 -8.66 2.29 9.33
CA ALA A 127 -8.05 3.37 8.56
C ALA A 127 -6.53 3.22 8.49
N SER A 128 -5.97 3.39 7.29
CA SER A 128 -4.53 3.29 7.06
C SER A 128 -4.11 4.16 5.88
N MET A 129 -2.82 4.53 5.83
CA MET A 129 -2.24 5.25 4.69
C MET A 129 -1.36 4.31 3.87
N THR A 130 -1.41 4.42 2.54
CA THR A 130 -0.56 3.64 1.65
C THR A 130 0.82 4.29 1.49
N GLY A 131 1.90 3.54 1.74
CA GLY A 131 3.26 4.00 1.53
C GLY A 131 3.53 5.40 2.11
N SER A 132 4.09 6.30 1.32
CA SER A 132 4.34 7.70 1.70
C SER A 132 3.10 8.63 1.56
N GLY A 133 1.93 8.08 1.24
CA GLY A 133 0.71 8.85 0.92
C GLY A 133 0.63 9.16 -0.59
N ALA A 134 -0.33 9.97 -1.08
CA ALA A 134 -1.40 10.62 -0.32
C ALA A 134 -2.59 9.69 -0.01
N CYS A 135 -2.71 8.53 -0.68
CA CYS A 135 -3.89 7.68 -0.56
C CYS A 135 -4.04 7.07 0.84
N LEU A 136 -5.29 7.09 1.31
CA LEU A 136 -5.73 6.44 2.54
C LEU A 136 -6.72 5.34 2.18
N PHE A 137 -6.88 4.36 3.04
CA PHE A 137 -7.87 3.32 2.83
C PHE A 137 -8.45 2.81 4.15
N ALA A 138 -9.61 2.19 4.07
CA ALA A 138 -10.19 1.39 5.13
C ALA A 138 -10.73 0.08 4.56
N ALA A 139 -10.54 -1.03 5.29
CA ALA A 139 -10.96 -2.36 4.88
C ALA A 139 -12.34 -2.71 5.46
N PHE A 140 -13.15 -3.43 4.65
CA PHE A 140 -14.50 -3.88 4.97
C PHE A 140 -14.70 -5.33 4.54
N ASP A 141 -15.66 -5.99 5.16
CA ASP A 141 -16.05 -7.35 4.77
C ASP A 141 -16.94 -7.37 3.53
N THR A 142 -17.71 -6.30 3.32
CA THR A 142 -18.70 -6.22 2.25
C THR A 142 -18.52 -5.00 1.34
N GLU A 143 -18.97 -5.15 0.09
CA GLU A 143 -19.04 -4.04 -0.87
C GLU A 143 -19.95 -2.90 -0.36
N ALA A 144 -21.07 -3.26 0.24
CA ALA A 144 -22.06 -2.29 0.73
C ALA A 144 -21.47 -1.34 1.77
N GLU A 145 -20.69 -1.86 2.70
CA GLU A 145 -20.00 -1.05 3.72
C GLU A 145 -18.98 -0.10 3.09
N ALA A 146 -18.13 -0.61 2.18
CA ALA A 146 -17.14 0.21 1.48
C ALA A 146 -17.82 1.31 0.66
N ARG A 147 -18.90 1.00 -0.08
CA ARG A 147 -19.68 1.98 -0.85
C ARG A 147 -20.38 3.00 0.03
N SER A 148 -20.91 2.58 1.18
CA SER A 148 -21.54 3.48 2.15
C SER A 148 -20.55 4.54 2.66
N LEU A 149 -19.33 4.11 3.01
CA LEU A 149 -18.28 5.05 3.40
C LEU A 149 -17.94 6.01 2.25
N VAL A 150 -17.71 5.49 1.05
CA VAL A 150 -17.40 6.30 -0.14
C VAL A 150 -18.49 7.34 -0.42
N ALA A 151 -19.76 6.97 -0.31
CA ALA A 151 -20.89 7.88 -0.52
C ALA A 151 -20.94 9.03 0.51
N SER A 152 -20.31 8.86 1.67
CA SER A 152 -20.21 9.88 2.72
C SER A 152 -18.96 10.76 2.62
N ALA A 153 -18.12 10.55 1.58
CA ALA A 153 -16.87 11.29 1.43
C ALA A 153 -17.09 12.81 1.34
N PRO A 154 -16.21 13.62 1.94
CA PRO A 154 -16.34 15.07 1.89
C PRO A 154 -16.26 15.60 0.45
N ALA A 155 -16.94 16.71 0.19
CA ALA A 155 -16.83 17.39 -1.10
C ALA A 155 -15.36 17.73 -1.43
N GLY A 156 -14.95 17.47 -2.68
CA GLY A 156 -13.60 17.73 -3.15
C GLY A 156 -12.57 16.61 -2.86
N VAL A 157 -13.00 15.52 -2.22
CA VAL A 157 -12.18 14.32 -2.03
C VAL A 157 -12.65 13.23 -2.99
N THR A 158 -11.73 12.69 -3.78
CA THR A 158 -12.01 11.51 -4.60
C THR A 158 -12.01 10.26 -3.72
N ALA A 159 -13.08 9.46 -3.80
CA ALA A 159 -13.19 8.21 -3.07
C ALA A 159 -13.75 7.10 -3.97
N VAL A 160 -13.23 5.89 -3.85
CA VAL A 160 -13.66 4.72 -4.63
C VAL A 160 -13.76 3.48 -3.75
N ALA A 161 -14.79 2.66 -3.98
CA ALA A 161 -14.90 1.33 -3.38
C ALA A 161 -14.34 0.29 -4.36
N VAL A 162 -13.41 -0.54 -3.91
CA VAL A 162 -12.73 -1.55 -4.73
C VAL A 162 -12.62 -2.87 -3.98
N GLN A 163 -12.66 -3.97 -4.72
CA GLN A 163 -12.36 -5.28 -4.16
C GLN A 163 -10.86 -5.54 -4.20
N GLY A 164 -10.30 -6.05 -3.10
CA GLY A 164 -8.93 -6.53 -3.05
C GLY A 164 -8.74 -7.74 -3.96
N LEU A 165 -7.66 -7.74 -4.74
CA LEU A 165 -7.27 -8.87 -5.57
C LEU A 165 -6.12 -9.60 -4.87
N ASN A 166 -6.36 -10.86 -4.54
CA ASN A 166 -5.34 -11.79 -4.05
C ASN A 166 -5.20 -12.90 -5.11
N ARG A 167 -4.25 -12.74 -6.00
CA ARG A 167 -3.97 -13.67 -7.10
C ARG A 167 -2.71 -14.45 -6.81
#